data_5e5f8ada90e74a79f418f77a6ebf7c0c
#
_entry.id   5e5f8ada90e74a79f418f77a6ebf7c0c
#
_cell.length_a   1.000
_cell.length_b   1.000
_cell.length_c   1.000
_cell.angle_alpha   90.00
_cell.angle_beta   90.00
_cell.angle_gamma   90.00
#
_symmetry.space_group_name_H-M   'P 1'
#
loop_
_entity.id
_entity.type
_entity.pdbx_description
1 polymer ?
#
loop_
_entity_poly.entity_id
_entity_poly.type
_entity_poly.pdbx_seq_one_letter_code
_entity_poly.pdbx_strand_id
1 'polypeptide(L)'
;MLVGCEYVGDGERLVDARTVAYKKYMEHREMDAETYVREGSFTAKSGYDMMMDLLDSSDLPTAVFAANDAIALGAMKAIKERGYKIPRDISIVGFNDEESSTFITPPLTTIHAPSYDMGQHGANLVYVASNLSIKTPLKAKIPCPLVIRESCARVKENC
;
A
#
# COMPACT_ATOMS: atom_id res chain seq x y z
N MET A 1 -6.98 0.87 -5.65
CA MET A 1 -6.14 0.89 -4.43
C MET A 1 -6.88 0.24 -3.28
N LEU A 2 -6.21 -0.60 -2.50
CA LEU A 2 -6.75 -1.17 -1.26
C LEU A 2 -6.06 -0.51 -0.07
N VAL A 3 -6.82 0.11 0.84
CA VAL A 3 -6.28 0.90 1.94
C VAL A 3 -6.93 0.52 3.28
N GLY A 4 -6.14 0.59 4.35
CA GLY A 4 -6.65 0.50 5.72
C GLY A 4 -7.08 1.87 6.24
N CYS A 5 -8.07 1.88 7.11
CA CYS A 5 -8.49 3.06 7.85
C CYS A 5 -8.05 2.95 9.31
N GLU A 6 -7.54 4.05 9.85
CA GLU A 6 -7.19 4.21 11.25
C GLU A 6 -7.93 5.41 11.84
N TYR A 7 -8.22 5.34 13.14
CA TYR A 7 -8.90 6.39 13.89
C TYR A 7 -8.05 6.77 15.09
N VAL A 8 -7.98 8.06 15.43
CA VAL A 8 -7.38 8.53 16.68
C VAL A 8 -8.38 8.43 17.83
N GLY A 9 -7.89 8.61 19.07
CA GLY A 9 -8.65 8.32 20.28
C GLY A 9 -9.99 9.06 20.47
N ASP A 10 -10.23 10.12 19.73
CA ASP A 10 -11.50 10.87 19.68
C ASP A 10 -12.44 10.43 18.53
N GLY A 11 -12.05 9.39 17.78
CA GLY A 11 -12.80 8.87 16.64
C GLY A 11 -12.56 9.63 15.33
N GLU A 12 -11.63 10.59 15.30
CA GLU A 12 -11.23 11.25 14.07
C GLU A 12 -10.46 10.30 13.16
N ARG A 13 -10.84 10.27 11.88
CA ARG A 13 -10.20 9.42 10.88
C ARG A 13 -8.84 10.00 10.46
N LEU A 14 -7.81 9.17 10.55
CA LEU A 14 -6.50 9.51 9.99
C LEU A 14 -6.54 9.43 8.46
N VAL A 15 -6.11 10.50 7.82
CA VAL A 15 -5.99 10.55 6.35
C VAL A 15 -4.64 9.94 5.95
N ASP A 16 -4.69 8.78 5.30
CA ASP A 16 -3.49 8.12 4.79
C ASP A 16 -2.90 8.90 3.60
N ALA A 17 -1.66 9.36 3.75
CA ALA A 17 -0.95 10.13 2.73
C ALA A 17 -0.80 9.36 1.40
N ARG A 18 -0.76 8.02 1.43
CA ARG A 18 -0.71 7.16 0.24
C ARG A 18 -2.01 7.25 -0.54
N THR A 19 -3.16 7.25 0.15
CA THR A 19 -4.48 7.42 -0.46
C THR A 19 -4.62 8.80 -1.10
N VAL A 20 -4.17 9.85 -0.42
CA VAL A 20 -4.17 11.22 -0.97
C VAL A 20 -3.32 11.29 -2.24
N ALA A 21 -2.12 10.73 -2.21
CA ALA A 21 -1.23 10.73 -3.37
C ALA A 21 -1.82 9.93 -4.55
N TYR A 22 -2.44 8.77 -4.27
CA TYR A 22 -3.10 7.95 -5.28
C TYR A 22 -4.25 8.70 -5.95
N LYS A 23 -5.17 9.26 -5.17
CA LYS A 23 -6.32 10.03 -5.70
C LYS A 23 -5.85 11.19 -6.57
N LYS A 24 -4.88 11.97 -6.09
CA LYS A 24 -4.30 13.08 -6.86
C LYS A 24 -3.64 12.63 -8.17
N TYR A 25 -2.99 11.47 -8.17
CA TYR A 25 -2.40 10.92 -9.39
C TYR A 25 -3.48 10.48 -10.40
N MET A 26 -4.56 9.84 -9.93
CA MET A 26 -5.67 9.41 -10.77
C MET A 26 -6.40 10.61 -11.38
N GLU A 27 -6.68 11.64 -10.58
CA GLU A 27 -7.27 12.91 -11.05
C GLU A 27 -6.41 13.55 -12.16
N HIS A 28 -5.09 13.57 -11.97
CA HIS A 28 -4.17 14.10 -13.00
C HIS A 28 -4.20 13.30 -14.31
N ARG A 29 -4.64 12.06 -14.27
CA ARG A 29 -4.83 11.16 -15.42
C ARG A 29 -6.27 11.14 -15.93
N GLU A 30 -7.14 12.01 -15.43
CA GLU A 30 -8.57 12.08 -15.76
C GLU A 30 -9.30 10.75 -15.47
N MET A 31 -8.84 10.01 -14.46
CA MET A 31 -9.42 8.74 -14.01
C MET A 31 -10.17 8.95 -12.70
N ASP A 32 -11.35 8.34 -12.57
CA ASP A 32 -12.11 8.36 -11.32
C ASP A 32 -11.46 7.46 -10.26
N ALA A 33 -10.83 8.11 -9.28
CA ALA A 33 -10.17 7.38 -8.19
C ALA A 33 -11.14 6.66 -7.26
N GLU A 34 -12.34 7.19 -7.04
CA GLU A 34 -13.30 6.64 -6.07
C GLU A 34 -13.80 5.26 -6.51
N THR A 35 -13.98 5.04 -7.81
CA THR A 35 -14.37 3.75 -8.38
C THR A 35 -13.41 2.62 -8.00
N TYR A 36 -12.12 2.91 -7.85
CA TYR A 36 -11.08 1.89 -7.63
C TYR A 36 -10.47 1.89 -6.22
N VAL A 37 -10.95 2.74 -5.31
CA VAL A 37 -10.51 2.71 -3.91
C VAL A 37 -11.45 1.82 -3.10
N ARG A 38 -10.87 0.92 -2.30
CA ARG A 38 -11.58 0.12 -1.29
C ARG A 38 -10.93 0.33 0.05
N GLU A 39 -11.73 0.52 1.07
CA GLU A 39 -11.28 0.83 2.42
C GLU A 39 -11.69 -0.27 3.41
N GLY A 40 -10.80 -0.59 4.33
CA GLY A 40 -11.02 -1.59 5.36
C GLY A 40 -10.02 -1.47 6.48
N SER A 41 -9.58 -2.57 7.07
CA SER A 41 -8.51 -2.59 8.07
C SER A 41 -7.17 -3.02 7.45
N PHE A 42 -6.06 -2.78 8.16
CA PHE A 42 -4.70 -3.15 7.71
C PHE A 42 -4.39 -4.65 7.88
N THR A 43 -5.35 -5.54 7.61
CA THR A 43 -5.21 -6.98 7.79
C THR A 43 -5.35 -7.74 6.47
N ALA A 44 -4.79 -8.95 6.41
CA ALA A 44 -4.93 -9.82 5.24
C ALA A 44 -6.39 -10.22 4.97
N LYS A 45 -7.20 -10.42 6.03
CA LYS A 45 -8.63 -10.71 5.88
C LYS A 45 -9.35 -9.56 5.17
N SER A 46 -9.08 -8.32 5.60
CA SER A 46 -9.66 -7.14 4.97
C SER A 46 -9.19 -6.96 3.53
N GLY A 47 -7.90 -7.22 3.25
CA GLY A 47 -7.36 -7.21 1.89
C GLY A 47 -8.04 -8.22 0.97
N TYR A 48 -8.35 -9.41 1.49
CA TYR A 48 -9.11 -10.42 0.76
C TYR A 48 -10.54 -9.93 0.44
N ASP A 49 -11.28 -9.41 1.45
CA ASP A 49 -12.66 -8.96 1.27
C ASP A 49 -12.74 -7.77 0.30
N MET A 50 -11.87 -6.78 0.45
CA MET A 50 -11.77 -5.63 -0.45
C MET A 50 -11.46 -6.04 -1.90
N MET A 51 -10.59 -7.04 -2.08
CA MET A 51 -10.25 -7.51 -3.42
C MET A 51 -11.40 -8.33 -4.03
N MET A 52 -12.10 -9.12 -3.24
CA MET A 52 -13.30 -9.84 -3.70
C MET A 52 -14.36 -8.88 -4.21
N ASP A 53 -14.65 -7.80 -3.47
CA ASP A 53 -15.59 -6.75 -3.89
C ASP A 53 -15.13 -6.07 -5.20
N LEU A 54 -13.82 -5.81 -5.34
CA LEU A 54 -13.28 -5.21 -6.56
C LEU A 54 -13.35 -6.18 -7.75
N LEU A 55 -13.18 -7.48 -7.54
CA LEU A 55 -13.30 -8.50 -8.58
C LEU A 55 -14.75 -8.78 -9.01
N ASP A 56 -15.73 -8.41 -8.19
CA ASP A 56 -17.16 -8.47 -8.52
C ASP A 56 -17.65 -7.23 -9.28
N SER A 57 -16.79 -6.19 -9.42
CA SER A 57 -17.13 -5.00 -10.21
C SER A 57 -17.08 -5.29 -11.72
N SER A 58 -17.78 -4.47 -12.49
CA SER A 58 -17.85 -4.59 -13.96
C SER A 58 -16.55 -4.22 -14.68
N ASP A 59 -15.67 -3.48 -14.00
CA ASP A 59 -14.41 -2.97 -14.57
C ASP A 59 -13.22 -3.46 -13.73
N LEU A 60 -12.56 -4.52 -14.21
CA LEU A 60 -11.47 -5.16 -13.49
C LEU A 60 -10.15 -4.38 -13.64
N PRO A 61 -9.46 -4.08 -12.54
CA PRO A 61 -8.15 -3.44 -12.63
C PRO A 61 -7.09 -4.40 -13.15
N THR A 62 -6.18 -3.91 -13.97
CA THR A 62 -4.98 -4.65 -14.38
C THR A 62 -3.84 -4.54 -13.38
N ALA A 63 -3.95 -3.62 -12.42
CA ALA A 63 -2.96 -3.43 -11.36
C ALA A 63 -3.61 -2.96 -10.06
N VAL A 64 -3.07 -3.40 -8.93
CA VAL A 64 -3.53 -3.06 -7.58
C VAL A 64 -2.36 -2.55 -6.74
N PHE A 65 -2.54 -1.40 -6.10
CA PHE A 65 -1.68 -0.92 -5.03
C PHE A 65 -2.35 -1.20 -3.68
N ALA A 66 -1.68 -1.97 -2.83
CA ALA A 66 -2.11 -2.26 -1.47
C ALA A 66 -1.31 -1.41 -0.46
N ALA A 67 -1.99 -0.81 0.50
CA ALA A 67 -1.37 0.11 1.46
C ALA A 67 -0.39 -0.57 2.43
N ASN A 68 -0.45 -1.89 2.60
CA ASN A 68 0.58 -2.68 3.25
C ASN A 68 0.66 -4.11 2.66
N ASP A 69 1.69 -4.86 3.05
CA ASP A 69 1.92 -6.21 2.55
C ASP A 69 0.85 -7.19 3.07
N ALA A 70 0.34 -7.03 4.28
CA ALA A 70 -0.74 -7.87 4.80
C ALA A 70 -2.01 -7.76 3.93
N ILE A 71 -2.44 -6.54 3.57
CA ILE A 71 -3.53 -6.31 2.62
C ILE A 71 -3.22 -6.97 1.26
N ALA A 72 -1.98 -6.79 0.75
CA ALA A 72 -1.56 -7.38 -0.52
C ALA A 72 -1.67 -8.92 -0.51
N LEU A 73 -1.22 -9.58 0.56
CA LEU A 73 -1.32 -11.03 0.71
C LEU A 73 -2.78 -11.53 0.66
N GLY A 74 -3.67 -10.83 1.33
CA GLY A 74 -5.11 -11.12 1.27
C GLY A 74 -5.68 -10.95 -0.13
N ALA A 75 -5.34 -9.85 -0.79
CA ALA A 75 -5.76 -9.59 -2.17
C ALA A 75 -5.22 -10.63 -3.15
N MET A 76 -3.95 -11.04 -3.01
CA MET A 76 -3.36 -12.11 -3.85
C MET A 76 -4.10 -13.44 -3.70
N LYS A 77 -4.58 -13.76 -2.50
CA LYS A 77 -5.40 -14.94 -2.25
C LYS A 77 -6.72 -14.83 -3.02
N ALA A 78 -7.44 -13.71 -2.91
CA ALA A 78 -8.71 -13.48 -3.60
C ALA A 78 -8.56 -13.57 -5.13
N ILE A 79 -7.53 -12.93 -5.69
CA ILE A 79 -7.20 -12.97 -7.13
C ILE A 79 -7.05 -14.41 -7.61
N LYS A 80 -6.29 -15.24 -6.88
CA LYS A 80 -6.05 -16.65 -7.23
C LYS A 80 -7.31 -17.51 -7.11
N GLU A 81 -8.11 -17.33 -6.08
CA GLU A 81 -9.38 -18.05 -5.88
C GLU A 81 -10.40 -17.76 -6.98
N ARG A 82 -10.37 -16.56 -7.55
CA ARG A 82 -11.17 -16.18 -8.74
C ARG A 82 -10.57 -16.65 -10.05
N GLY A 83 -9.45 -17.38 -10.03
CA GLY A 83 -8.80 -17.96 -11.20
C GLY A 83 -7.90 -17.01 -11.99
N TYR A 84 -7.71 -15.77 -11.55
CA TYR A 84 -6.79 -14.83 -12.17
C TYR A 84 -5.34 -15.13 -11.82
N LYS A 85 -4.42 -14.81 -12.72
CA LYS A 85 -2.98 -15.05 -12.56
C LYS A 85 -2.23 -13.75 -12.27
N ILE A 86 -1.39 -13.79 -11.24
CA ILE A 86 -0.47 -12.71 -10.88
C ILE A 86 0.92 -13.09 -11.44
N PRO A 87 1.57 -12.19 -12.16
CA PRO A 87 1.17 -10.84 -12.58
C PRO A 87 0.46 -10.77 -13.94
N ARG A 88 0.15 -11.91 -14.59
CA ARG A 88 -0.29 -11.97 -15.97
C ARG A 88 -1.59 -11.19 -16.23
N ASP A 89 -2.57 -11.35 -15.36
CA ASP A 89 -3.89 -10.75 -15.47
C ASP A 89 -4.01 -9.51 -14.57
N ILE A 90 -3.48 -9.58 -13.35
CA ILE A 90 -3.48 -8.49 -12.38
C ILE A 90 -2.10 -8.40 -11.73
N SER A 91 -1.45 -7.26 -11.85
CA SER A 91 -0.24 -6.91 -11.10
C SER A 91 -0.60 -6.41 -9.70
N ILE A 92 0.24 -6.68 -8.70
CA ILE A 92 0.02 -6.17 -7.35
C ILE A 92 1.32 -5.69 -6.71
N VAL A 93 1.26 -4.54 -6.04
CA VAL A 93 2.35 -3.97 -5.26
C VAL A 93 1.89 -3.72 -3.83
N GLY A 94 2.74 -4.05 -2.86
CA GLY A 94 2.54 -3.83 -1.43
C GLY A 94 3.32 -2.64 -0.88
N PHE A 95 3.41 -2.58 0.45
CA PHE A 95 4.14 -1.56 1.20
C PHE A 95 4.55 -2.15 2.55
N ASN A 96 5.74 -1.91 3.00
CA ASN A 96 6.51 -2.19 4.20
C ASN A 96 7.70 -3.11 3.96
N ASP A 97 7.66 -4.01 2.99
CA ASP A 97 8.67 -5.05 2.74
C ASP A 97 8.77 -6.02 3.92
N GLU A 98 7.61 -6.53 4.36
CA GLU A 98 7.55 -7.55 5.40
C GLU A 98 8.17 -8.86 4.90
N GLU A 99 8.75 -9.65 5.79
CA GLU A 99 9.41 -10.92 5.45
C GLU A 99 8.50 -11.86 4.65
N SER A 100 7.22 -11.92 5.00
CA SER A 100 6.19 -12.71 4.31
C SER A 100 6.06 -12.40 2.83
N SER A 101 6.38 -11.17 2.40
CA SER A 101 6.33 -10.73 1.00
C SER A 101 7.30 -11.50 0.09
N THR A 102 8.38 -12.04 0.66
CA THR A 102 9.39 -12.83 -0.06
C THR A 102 8.98 -14.28 -0.26
N PHE A 103 8.23 -14.84 0.70
CA PHE A 103 7.89 -16.28 0.73
C PHE A 103 6.55 -16.62 0.07
N ILE A 104 5.78 -15.63 -0.36
CA ILE A 104 4.55 -15.88 -1.12
C ILE A 104 4.86 -16.14 -2.60
N THR A 105 3.97 -16.85 -3.29
CA THR A 105 4.11 -17.12 -4.73
C THR A 105 3.03 -16.38 -5.53
N PRO A 106 3.36 -15.54 -6.53
CA PRO A 106 4.73 -15.04 -6.78
C PRO A 106 5.20 -14.14 -5.64
N PRO A 107 6.53 -13.96 -5.45
CA PRO A 107 7.07 -13.01 -4.48
C PRO A 107 6.57 -11.60 -4.74
N LEU A 108 6.16 -10.90 -3.66
CA LEU A 108 5.49 -9.61 -3.74
C LEU A 108 6.48 -8.47 -3.99
N THR A 109 6.29 -7.73 -5.07
CA THR A 109 6.88 -6.40 -5.28
C THR A 109 6.30 -5.45 -4.24
N THR A 110 7.14 -4.73 -3.50
CA THR A 110 6.71 -3.89 -2.39
C THR A 110 7.61 -2.68 -2.22
N ILE A 111 7.20 -1.73 -1.40
CA ILE A 111 8.02 -0.58 -1.02
C ILE A 111 8.66 -0.88 0.33
N HIS A 112 9.98 -0.86 0.40
CA HIS A 112 10.71 -1.03 1.66
C HIS A 112 10.56 0.21 2.53
N ALA A 113 9.89 0.07 3.68
CA ALA A 113 9.84 1.09 4.72
C ALA A 113 10.90 0.76 5.77
N PRO A 114 12.03 1.52 5.86
CA PRO A 114 13.13 1.21 6.78
C PRO A 114 12.75 1.56 8.22
N SER A 115 11.91 0.75 8.83
CA SER A 115 11.29 1.00 10.14
C SER A 115 12.34 1.15 11.27
N TYR A 116 13.43 0.41 11.21
CA TYR A 116 14.53 0.55 12.16
C TYR A 116 15.18 1.93 12.07
N ASP A 117 15.54 2.37 10.88
CA ASP A 117 16.14 3.69 10.65
C ASP A 117 15.18 4.81 11.01
N MET A 118 13.90 4.63 10.69
CA MET A 118 12.83 5.57 11.08
C MET A 118 12.74 5.72 12.59
N GLY A 119 12.79 4.61 13.34
CA GLY A 119 12.83 4.61 14.80
C GLY A 119 14.06 5.32 15.37
N GLN A 120 15.24 5.01 14.82
CA GLN A 120 16.51 5.63 15.24
C GLN A 120 16.51 7.15 14.98
N HIS A 121 16.09 7.57 13.79
CA HIS A 121 15.97 9.00 13.46
C HIS A 121 14.92 9.70 14.33
N GLY A 122 13.79 9.06 14.60
CA GLY A 122 12.77 9.61 15.49
C GLY A 122 13.29 9.82 16.90
N ALA A 123 13.98 8.84 17.48
CA ALA A 123 14.62 8.96 18.79
C ALA A 123 15.65 10.09 18.83
N ASN A 124 16.48 10.22 17.79
CA ASN A 124 17.46 11.32 17.68
C ASN A 124 16.77 12.70 17.61
N LEU A 125 15.69 12.83 16.86
CA LEU A 125 14.92 14.08 16.78
C LEU A 125 14.34 14.49 18.15
N VAL A 126 13.78 13.54 18.90
CA VAL A 126 13.28 13.79 20.26
C VAL A 126 14.42 14.21 21.18
N TYR A 127 15.55 13.49 21.15
CA TYR A 127 16.73 13.82 21.96
C TYR A 127 17.24 15.22 21.69
N VAL A 128 17.41 15.58 20.41
CA VAL A 128 17.88 16.92 20.00
C VAL A 128 16.88 18.02 20.40
N ALA A 129 15.60 17.80 20.16
CA ALA A 129 14.57 18.76 20.53
C ALA A 129 14.51 19.04 22.04
N SER A 130 14.67 17.97 22.85
CA SER A 130 14.66 18.09 24.33
C SER A 130 15.90 18.81 24.85
N ASN A 131 17.10 18.47 24.35
CA ASN A 131 18.34 19.02 24.89
C ASN A 131 18.63 20.47 24.40
N LEU A 132 18.19 20.81 23.18
CA LEU A 132 18.43 22.14 22.62
C LEU A 132 17.24 23.07 22.78
N SER A 133 16.19 22.67 23.49
CA SER A 133 14.95 23.45 23.69
C SER A 133 14.39 24.00 22.36
N ILE A 134 14.45 23.19 21.30
CA ILE A 134 13.97 23.59 19.98
C ILE A 134 12.44 23.66 20.01
N LYS A 135 11.91 24.86 19.75
CA LYS A 135 10.46 25.11 19.69
C LYS A 135 9.86 24.95 18.30
N THR A 136 10.71 24.92 17.27
CA THR A 136 10.28 24.79 15.87
C THR A 136 10.06 23.31 15.52
N PRO A 137 8.92 22.93 14.90
CA PRO A 137 8.70 21.57 14.45
C PRO A 137 9.77 21.12 13.45
N LEU A 138 10.31 19.90 13.65
CA LEU A 138 11.26 19.28 12.75
C LEU A 138 10.53 18.21 11.94
N LYS A 139 10.82 18.13 10.64
CA LYS A 139 10.31 17.11 9.73
C LYS A 139 11.46 16.42 9.01
N ALA A 140 11.63 15.13 9.22
CA ALA A 140 12.56 14.30 8.46
C ALA A 140 11.80 13.51 7.38
N LYS A 141 12.41 13.36 6.19
CA LYS A 141 11.93 12.47 5.13
C LYS A 141 12.96 11.36 4.93
N ILE A 142 12.50 10.12 4.98
CA ILE A 142 13.33 8.94 4.81
C ILE A 142 12.93 8.28 3.48
N PRO A 143 13.89 7.99 2.59
CA PRO A 143 13.60 7.32 1.33
C PRO A 143 13.04 5.90 1.57
N CYS A 144 12.00 5.55 0.81
CA CYS A 144 11.41 4.22 0.81
C CYS A 144 11.55 3.64 -0.60
N PRO A 145 12.59 2.85 -0.89
CA PRO A 145 12.84 2.32 -2.22
C PRO A 145 11.82 1.23 -2.59
N LEU A 146 11.55 1.12 -3.90
CA LEU A 146 10.78 0.02 -4.46
C LEU A 146 11.64 -1.25 -4.54
N VAL A 147 11.16 -2.35 -3.98
CA VAL A 147 11.75 -3.69 -4.08
C VAL A 147 10.97 -4.47 -5.13
N ILE A 148 11.56 -4.59 -6.31
CA ILE A 148 10.95 -5.30 -7.44
C ILE A 148 11.13 -6.80 -7.25
N ARG A 149 9.99 -7.54 -7.32
CA ARG A 149 9.91 -9.00 -7.32
C ARG A 149 9.05 -9.47 -8.50
N GLU A 150 8.27 -10.54 -8.34
CA GLU A 150 7.58 -11.20 -9.45
C GLU A 150 6.08 -10.90 -9.54
N SER A 151 5.52 -10.11 -8.62
CA SER A 151 4.07 -9.82 -8.60
C SER A 151 3.61 -8.71 -9.56
N CYS A 152 4.54 -8.10 -10.30
CA CYS A 152 4.26 -7.05 -11.28
C CYS A 152 4.85 -7.37 -12.65
N ALA A 153 4.13 -7.04 -13.71
CA ALA A 153 4.61 -7.12 -15.09
C ALA A 153 4.11 -5.93 -15.91
N ARG A 154 4.72 -5.72 -17.07
CA ARG A 154 4.18 -4.76 -18.04
C ARG A 154 2.82 -5.21 -18.54
N VAL A 155 1.90 -4.27 -18.65
CA VAL A 155 0.61 -4.51 -19.33
C VAL A 155 0.92 -4.94 -20.77
N LYS A 156 0.30 -6.04 -21.21
CA LYS A 156 0.40 -6.43 -22.61
C LYS A 156 -0.39 -5.40 -23.42
N GLU A 157 0.28 -4.70 -24.31
CA GLU A 157 -0.40 -3.93 -25.34
C GLU A 157 -1.20 -4.94 -26.18
N ASN A 158 -2.52 -4.81 -26.19
CA ASN A 158 -3.35 -5.55 -27.11
C ASN A 158 -3.03 -5.03 -28.51
N CYS A 159 -2.27 -5.81 -29.28
CA CYS A 159 -2.12 -5.61 -30.72
C CYS A 159 -3.44 -5.89 -31.42
#